data_c339837055d5134c2d36d1baa51dc19e
#
_entry.id   c339837055d5134c2d36d1baa51dc19e
#
_cell.length_a   1.000
_cell.length_b   1.000
_cell.length_c   1.000
_cell.angle_alpha   90.00
_cell.angle_beta   90.00
_cell.angle_gamma   90.00
#
_symmetry.space_group_name_H-M   'P 1'
#
loop_
_entity.id
_entity.type
_entity.pdbx_description
1 polymer ?
#
loop_
_entity_poly.entity_id
_entity_poly.type
_entity_poly.pdbx_seq_one_letter_code
_entity_poly.pdbx_strand_id
1 'polypeptide(L)'
;MKQGMARTTLSALALAVGVGFTAPAVAGEVEVLHWWTSGGEAKSVGELKKILESKGDKWKDFAVAGGGGETAMTVLKSRVVSGQPPTAAQVKGPGIQEWAREGVLANLDDVAKAGNWDSLLPPVVSNVMKYQGHYVAVPVNVHRVNWMWANPEVFKKAGANIPTTWEEFAVAAEKIQKAGFIAVAHGGQPWQDSTVFESVALGSGGAEWYKKAFVELDQKALNSPQMEQSFATLRMVQKYIDKDAANRDWNLATAMVINGKAAMQFMGDWAKGEFTAAKTAPGTDYICMPAPGNKGSYTFNIDSFIMFSQKDPGAKTAQAHLAAAIMEPQFQEVFNLNKGSIPVRLGMNLDKFDQCAKDSAAEFVSASKSGKLVPSWAHEMAMPPANKGAMFDVVTSFMNTPGMTPKAAAEKMAVAGKK
;
A
#
# COMPACT_ATOMS: atom_id res chain seq x y z
N MET A 1 48.02 -30.98 -85.27
CA MET A 1 48.14 -31.48 -83.89
C MET A 1 48.47 -30.35 -82.93
N LYS A 2 47.55 -29.84 -82.16
CA LYS A 2 47.80 -28.98 -81.03
C LYS A 2 46.67 -29.24 -80.01
N GLN A 3 47.03 -29.80 -78.88
CA GLN A 3 46.13 -30.11 -77.75
C GLN A 3 45.85 -28.81 -77.01
N GLY A 4 44.57 -28.50 -76.79
CA GLY A 4 44.15 -27.44 -75.95
C GLY A 4 43.84 -27.99 -74.55
N MET A 5 44.55 -27.46 -73.55
CA MET A 5 44.29 -27.71 -72.10
C MET A 5 43.19 -26.84 -71.59
N ALA A 6 42.09 -27.43 -71.12
CA ALA A 6 41.03 -26.74 -70.41
C ALA A 6 41.48 -26.52 -68.96
N ARG A 7 41.45 -25.24 -68.49
CA ARG A 7 41.63 -24.85 -67.08
C ARG A 7 40.28 -24.80 -66.41
N THR A 8 40.03 -25.68 -65.44
CA THR A 8 38.89 -25.68 -64.57
C THR A 8 39.19 -24.75 -63.36
N THR A 9 38.48 -23.63 -63.25
CA THR A 9 38.53 -22.76 -62.08
C THR A 9 37.56 -23.28 -61.02
N LEU A 10 38.05 -23.75 -59.87
CA LEU A 10 37.27 -24.03 -58.68
C LEU A 10 37.01 -22.69 -57.95
N SER A 11 35.76 -22.29 -57.89
CA SER A 11 35.31 -21.20 -56.99
C SER A 11 35.05 -21.79 -55.63
N ALA A 12 35.89 -21.45 -54.66
CA ALA A 12 35.65 -21.75 -53.24
C ALA A 12 34.65 -20.74 -52.66
N LEU A 13 33.45 -21.21 -52.33
CA LEU A 13 32.44 -20.46 -51.59
C LEU A 13 32.80 -20.52 -50.10
N ALA A 14 33.34 -19.43 -49.55
CA ALA A 14 33.60 -19.29 -48.13
C ALA A 14 32.27 -18.97 -47.40
N LEU A 15 31.73 -19.96 -46.69
CA LEU A 15 30.60 -19.78 -45.77
C LEU A 15 31.12 -19.11 -44.51
N ALA A 16 30.90 -17.77 -44.37
CA ALA A 16 31.15 -17.06 -43.11
C ALA A 16 30.03 -17.40 -42.12
N VAL A 17 30.29 -18.34 -41.21
CA VAL A 17 29.46 -18.57 -40.05
C VAL A 17 29.68 -17.39 -39.07
N GLY A 18 28.77 -16.45 -39.08
CA GLY A 18 28.73 -15.40 -38.10
C GLY A 18 28.39 -15.97 -36.71
N VAL A 19 29.41 -16.20 -35.91
CA VAL A 19 29.22 -16.48 -34.48
C VAL A 19 28.77 -15.18 -33.85
N GLY A 20 27.46 -15.05 -33.69
CA GLY A 20 26.88 -13.97 -32.88
C GLY A 20 27.37 -14.14 -31.44
N PHE A 21 28.35 -13.34 -31.04
CA PHE A 21 28.68 -13.17 -29.62
C PHE A 21 27.46 -12.53 -28.94
N THR A 22 26.58 -13.35 -28.35
CA THR A 22 25.68 -12.86 -27.30
C THR A 22 26.58 -12.47 -26.14
N ALA A 23 26.81 -11.16 -25.97
CA ALA A 23 27.44 -10.67 -24.76
C ALA A 23 26.64 -11.25 -23.56
N PRO A 24 27.29 -11.86 -22.56
CA PRO A 24 26.59 -12.32 -21.39
C PRO A 24 25.87 -11.12 -20.79
N ALA A 25 24.58 -11.24 -20.56
CA ALA A 25 23.83 -10.25 -19.81
C ALA A 25 24.54 -10.07 -18.47
N VAL A 26 25.09 -8.88 -18.22
CA VAL A 26 25.74 -8.58 -16.95
C VAL A 26 24.66 -8.64 -15.89
N ALA A 27 24.71 -9.65 -15.02
CA ALA A 27 23.82 -9.77 -13.88
C ALA A 27 23.96 -8.50 -13.03
N GLY A 28 22.88 -7.74 -12.90
CA GLY A 28 22.83 -6.56 -12.06
C GLY A 28 22.41 -6.91 -10.64
N GLU A 29 22.63 -5.96 -9.73
CA GLU A 29 22.15 -6.05 -8.34
C GLU A 29 21.17 -4.92 -8.05
N VAL A 30 20.05 -5.25 -7.41
CA VAL A 30 19.08 -4.27 -6.92
C VAL A 30 19.01 -4.37 -5.40
N GLU A 31 19.50 -3.35 -4.69
CA GLU A 31 19.23 -3.16 -3.26
C GLU A 31 17.86 -2.51 -3.12
N VAL A 32 16.93 -3.20 -2.44
CA VAL A 32 15.52 -2.80 -2.36
C VAL A 32 15.15 -2.47 -0.92
N LEU A 33 14.93 -1.20 -0.62
CA LEU A 33 14.44 -0.76 0.68
C LEU A 33 12.92 -0.88 0.73
N HIS A 34 12.41 -1.61 1.72
CA HIS A 34 10.98 -1.78 1.96
C HIS A 34 10.71 -2.06 3.45
N TRP A 35 9.43 -2.03 3.86
CA TRP A 35 9.02 -2.35 5.25
C TRP A 35 8.07 -3.54 5.36
N TRP A 36 8.01 -4.38 4.36
CA TRP A 36 7.17 -5.58 4.33
C TRP A 36 7.83 -6.72 5.10
N THR A 37 7.57 -6.78 6.41
CA THR A 37 8.24 -7.73 7.32
C THR A 37 7.29 -8.69 8.03
N SER A 38 5.95 -8.52 7.95
CA SER A 38 4.99 -9.49 8.48
C SER A 38 4.93 -10.77 7.65
N GLY A 39 4.23 -11.79 8.14
CA GLY A 39 4.16 -13.09 7.48
C GLY A 39 3.64 -13.03 6.03
N GLY A 40 2.51 -12.37 5.80
CA GLY A 40 1.92 -12.18 4.48
C GLY A 40 2.76 -11.27 3.59
N GLU A 41 3.32 -10.21 4.14
CA GLU A 41 4.15 -9.23 3.43
C GLU A 41 5.49 -9.83 2.97
N ALA A 42 6.21 -10.49 3.86
CA ALA A 42 7.49 -11.14 3.54
C ALA A 42 7.31 -12.21 2.45
N LYS A 43 6.20 -12.94 2.48
CA LYS A 43 5.87 -13.91 1.43
C LYS A 43 5.62 -13.20 0.09
N SER A 44 4.92 -12.07 0.09
CA SER A 44 4.63 -11.29 -1.13
C SER A 44 5.91 -10.77 -1.78
N VAL A 45 6.79 -10.12 -1.01
CA VAL A 45 8.06 -9.59 -1.55
C VAL A 45 8.99 -10.72 -1.99
N GLY A 46 8.93 -11.89 -1.32
CA GLY A 46 9.68 -13.07 -1.72
C GLY A 46 9.34 -13.57 -3.13
N GLU A 47 8.11 -13.38 -3.60
CA GLU A 47 7.73 -13.71 -4.98
C GLU A 47 8.38 -12.74 -5.98
N LEU A 48 8.46 -11.43 -5.66
CA LEU A 48 9.17 -10.45 -6.50
C LEU A 48 10.66 -10.78 -6.61
N LYS A 49 11.28 -11.12 -5.47
CA LYS A 49 12.67 -11.57 -5.43
C LYS A 49 12.92 -12.76 -6.36
N LYS A 50 12.09 -13.81 -6.29
CA LYS A 50 12.21 -14.99 -7.13
C LYS A 50 12.11 -14.66 -8.62
N ILE A 51 11.17 -13.79 -8.99
CA ILE A 51 10.98 -13.36 -10.39
C ILE A 51 12.23 -12.62 -10.88
N LEU A 52 12.78 -11.71 -10.09
CA LEU A 52 13.98 -10.96 -10.46
C LEU A 52 15.20 -11.88 -10.59
N GLU A 53 15.41 -12.78 -9.61
CA GLU A 53 16.50 -13.76 -9.64
C GLU A 53 16.39 -14.74 -10.81
N SER A 54 15.18 -15.09 -11.26
CA SER A 54 14.97 -15.91 -12.45
C SER A 54 15.39 -15.22 -13.76
N LYS A 55 15.50 -13.90 -13.75
CA LYS A 55 16.01 -13.08 -14.86
C LYS A 55 17.55 -12.94 -14.84
N GLY A 56 18.20 -13.53 -13.83
CA GLY A 56 19.66 -13.51 -13.66
C GLY A 56 20.17 -12.35 -12.83
N ASP A 57 19.31 -11.48 -12.30
CA ASP A 57 19.69 -10.37 -11.42
C ASP A 57 19.76 -10.81 -9.96
N LYS A 58 20.48 -10.03 -9.15
CA LYS A 58 20.59 -10.25 -7.69
C LYS A 58 19.67 -9.30 -6.94
N TRP A 59 18.90 -9.88 -6.03
CA TRP A 59 18.15 -9.12 -5.03
C TRP A 59 18.99 -8.95 -3.77
N LYS A 60 19.25 -7.70 -3.37
CA LYS A 60 19.80 -7.36 -2.08
C LYS A 60 18.69 -6.79 -1.20
N ASP A 61 18.34 -7.54 -0.19
CA ASP A 61 17.24 -7.19 0.70
C ASP A 61 17.64 -6.08 1.66
N PHE A 62 16.80 -5.05 1.76
CA PHE A 62 16.95 -3.96 2.72
C PHE A 62 15.62 -3.72 3.42
N ALA A 63 15.16 -4.72 4.16
CA ALA A 63 13.95 -4.65 4.95
C ALA A 63 14.17 -3.81 6.22
N VAL A 64 13.32 -2.81 6.43
CA VAL A 64 13.31 -1.96 7.62
C VAL A 64 12.00 -2.19 8.37
N ALA A 65 12.06 -2.86 9.51
CA ALA A 65 10.88 -3.14 10.32
C ALA A 65 10.23 -1.84 10.83
N GLY A 66 8.91 -1.87 10.91
CA GLY A 66 8.07 -0.75 11.33
C GLY A 66 6.93 -0.50 10.34
N GLY A 67 5.73 -0.91 10.72
CA GLY A 67 4.53 -0.71 9.89
C GLY A 67 4.32 0.78 9.58
N GLY A 68 3.68 1.06 8.44
CA GLY A 68 3.45 2.43 7.98
C GLY A 68 4.61 3.07 7.21
N GLY A 69 5.87 2.65 7.43
CA GLY A 69 7.03 3.09 6.66
C GLY A 69 7.81 4.28 7.22
N GLU A 70 7.42 4.87 8.36
CA GLU A 70 8.08 6.07 8.93
C GLU A 70 9.59 5.82 9.21
N THR A 71 9.91 4.67 9.82
CA THR A 71 11.30 4.28 10.09
C THR A 71 12.08 4.09 8.79
N ALA A 72 11.48 3.43 7.81
CA ALA A 72 12.09 3.22 6.50
C ALA A 72 12.37 4.55 5.77
N MET A 73 11.47 5.53 5.85
CA MET A 73 11.68 6.85 5.25
C MET A 73 12.79 7.63 5.96
N THR A 74 12.94 7.49 7.27
CA THR A 74 14.06 8.09 8.01
C THR A 74 15.41 7.49 7.58
N VAL A 75 15.47 6.17 7.44
CA VAL A 75 16.66 5.45 6.93
C VAL A 75 16.96 5.85 5.49
N LEU A 76 15.95 5.93 4.63
CA LEU A 76 16.10 6.36 3.23
C LEU A 76 16.72 7.75 3.14
N LYS A 77 16.18 8.73 3.88
CA LYS A 77 16.73 10.10 3.92
C LYS A 77 18.19 10.11 4.33
N SER A 78 18.55 9.39 5.39
CA SER A 78 19.93 9.27 5.85
C SER A 78 20.86 8.70 4.77
N ARG A 79 20.43 7.63 4.06
CA ARG A 79 21.19 7.00 2.97
C ARG A 79 21.39 7.94 1.79
N VAL A 80 20.35 8.67 1.39
CA VAL A 80 20.45 9.63 0.28
C VAL A 80 21.36 10.81 0.62
N VAL A 81 21.23 11.38 1.82
CA VAL A 81 22.08 12.50 2.29
C VAL A 81 23.56 12.08 2.36
N SER A 82 23.84 10.83 2.75
CA SER A 82 25.21 10.29 2.75
C SER A 82 25.74 9.91 1.35
N GLY A 83 24.97 10.12 0.29
CA GLY A 83 25.37 9.77 -1.09
C GLY A 83 25.33 8.28 -1.40
N GLN A 84 24.63 7.49 -0.59
CA GLN A 84 24.51 6.03 -0.74
C GLN A 84 23.04 5.59 -0.79
N PRO A 85 22.22 6.11 -1.74
CA PRO A 85 20.85 5.67 -1.88
C PRO A 85 20.79 4.17 -2.22
N PRO A 86 19.72 3.45 -1.82
CA PRO A 86 19.45 2.12 -2.33
C PRO A 86 19.15 2.18 -3.83
N THR A 87 19.21 1.04 -4.53
CA THR A 87 18.87 0.99 -5.96
C THR A 87 17.39 1.27 -6.19
N ALA A 88 16.53 0.73 -5.32
CA ALA A 88 15.09 0.97 -5.31
C ALA A 88 14.60 1.17 -3.88
N ALA A 89 13.54 1.95 -3.70
CA ALA A 89 12.90 2.14 -2.40
C ALA A 89 11.38 2.18 -2.52
N GLN A 90 10.70 1.56 -1.56
CA GLN A 90 9.26 1.70 -1.42
C GLN A 90 8.94 3.13 -0.98
N VAL A 91 8.13 3.85 -1.76
CA VAL A 91 7.66 5.22 -1.48
C VAL A 91 6.25 5.38 -2.02
N LYS A 92 5.42 6.18 -1.36
CA LYS A 92 4.01 6.36 -1.70
C LYS A 92 3.65 7.81 -2.00
N GLY A 93 2.64 8.01 -2.85
CA GLY A 93 1.93 9.26 -3.05
C GLY A 93 2.83 10.49 -3.28
N PRO A 94 2.54 11.63 -2.62
CA PRO A 94 3.32 12.86 -2.75
C PRO A 94 4.81 12.75 -2.40
N GLY A 95 5.21 11.75 -1.62
CA GLY A 95 6.62 11.46 -1.34
C GLY A 95 7.41 11.14 -2.61
N ILE A 96 6.77 10.51 -3.62
CA ILE A 96 7.40 10.27 -4.94
C ILE A 96 7.76 11.60 -5.59
N GLN A 97 6.85 12.58 -5.52
CA GLN A 97 7.03 13.90 -6.11
C GLN A 97 8.14 14.71 -5.41
N GLU A 98 8.32 14.52 -4.10
CA GLU A 98 9.41 15.14 -3.34
C GLU A 98 10.76 14.62 -3.82
N TRP A 99 10.94 13.31 -3.89
CA TRP A 99 12.19 12.72 -4.39
C TRP A 99 12.47 13.05 -5.85
N ALA A 100 11.42 13.14 -6.70
CA ALA A 100 11.58 13.51 -8.10
C ALA A 100 12.06 14.96 -8.27
N ARG A 101 11.59 15.89 -7.43
CA ARG A 101 12.06 17.30 -7.42
C ARG A 101 13.53 17.45 -7.10
N GLU A 102 14.07 16.56 -6.27
CA GLU A 102 15.51 16.53 -5.96
C GLU A 102 16.37 16.04 -7.13
N GLY A 103 15.76 15.56 -8.24
CA GLY A 103 16.47 15.10 -9.43
C GLY A 103 17.30 13.82 -9.24
N VAL A 104 17.00 13.04 -8.19
CA VAL A 104 17.76 11.83 -7.82
C VAL A 104 17.17 10.54 -8.40
N LEU A 105 15.99 10.61 -9.02
CA LEU A 105 15.28 9.45 -9.54
C LEU A 105 15.64 9.12 -10.98
N ALA A 106 15.61 7.83 -11.31
CA ALA A 106 15.72 7.35 -12.68
C ALA A 106 14.41 7.59 -13.45
N ASN A 107 14.52 7.89 -14.73
CA ASN A 107 13.40 7.92 -15.68
C ASN A 107 13.04 6.47 -16.07
N LEU A 108 11.78 6.11 -15.99
CA LEU A 108 11.26 4.78 -16.31
C LEU A 108 10.43 4.76 -17.61
N ASP A 109 10.44 5.82 -18.42
CA ASP A 109 9.59 5.96 -19.61
C ASP A 109 9.82 4.84 -20.64
N ASP A 110 11.07 4.42 -20.86
CA ASP A 110 11.38 3.34 -21.80
C ASP A 110 10.73 2.02 -21.36
N VAL A 111 10.80 1.69 -20.07
CA VAL A 111 10.15 0.49 -19.50
C VAL A 111 8.64 0.64 -19.53
N ALA A 112 8.13 1.81 -19.19
CA ALA A 112 6.70 2.10 -19.18
C ALA A 112 6.09 2.02 -20.59
N LYS A 113 6.79 2.55 -21.59
CA LYS A 113 6.40 2.48 -23.00
C LYS A 113 6.44 1.04 -23.51
N ALA A 114 7.53 0.32 -23.27
CA ALA A 114 7.65 -1.08 -23.67
C ALA A 114 6.55 -1.96 -23.01
N GLY A 115 6.20 -1.66 -21.75
CA GLY A 115 5.16 -2.35 -20.99
C GLY A 115 3.75 -1.80 -21.23
N ASN A 116 3.57 -0.75 -22.06
CA ASN A 116 2.28 -0.10 -22.34
C ASN A 116 1.50 0.33 -21.07
N TRP A 117 2.21 0.92 -20.09
CA TRP A 117 1.65 1.21 -18.77
C TRP A 117 0.45 2.16 -18.80
N ASP A 118 0.43 3.16 -19.68
CA ASP A 118 -0.67 4.13 -19.78
C ASP A 118 -2.02 3.48 -20.11
N SER A 119 -2.02 2.37 -20.85
CA SER A 119 -3.25 1.61 -21.15
C SER A 119 -3.60 0.57 -20.08
N LEU A 120 -2.64 0.21 -19.24
CA LEU A 120 -2.78 -0.86 -18.24
C LEU A 120 -3.05 -0.34 -16.83
N LEU A 121 -2.84 0.96 -16.57
CA LEU A 121 -3.03 1.55 -15.26
C LEU A 121 -4.25 2.46 -15.23
N PRO A 122 -5.06 2.43 -14.14
CA PRO A 122 -6.06 3.46 -13.92
C PRO A 122 -5.41 4.86 -13.88
N PRO A 123 -6.05 5.92 -14.41
CA PRO A 123 -5.49 7.28 -14.39
C PRO A 123 -5.06 7.75 -12.98
N VAL A 124 -5.84 7.42 -11.94
CA VAL A 124 -5.51 7.75 -10.55
C VAL A 124 -4.19 7.11 -10.09
N VAL A 125 -3.82 5.96 -10.64
CA VAL A 125 -2.56 5.28 -10.35
C VAL A 125 -1.42 5.88 -11.18
N SER A 126 -1.59 5.95 -12.51
CA SER A 126 -0.53 6.43 -13.42
C SER A 126 -0.12 7.88 -13.11
N ASN A 127 -1.07 8.74 -12.73
CA ASN A 127 -0.77 10.13 -12.36
C ASN A 127 0.13 10.25 -11.13
N VAL A 128 -0.04 9.38 -10.13
CA VAL A 128 0.82 9.36 -8.94
C VAL A 128 2.24 8.91 -9.26
N MET A 129 2.40 8.02 -10.26
CA MET A 129 3.72 7.48 -10.66
C MET A 129 4.53 8.43 -11.55
N LYS A 130 3.95 9.54 -12.00
CA LYS A 130 4.59 10.48 -12.92
C LYS A 130 4.99 11.78 -12.22
N TYR A 131 6.14 12.31 -12.62
CA TYR A 131 6.58 13.67 -12.32
C TYR A 131 6.83 14.41 -13.63
N GLN A 132 6.17 15.57 -13.83
CA GLN A 132 6.24 16.36 -15.08
C GLN A 132 5.97 15.52 -16.35
N GLY A 133 5.06 14.55 -16.26
CA GLY A 133 4.67 13.68 -17.37
C GLY A 133 5.53 12.42 -17.55
N HIS A 134 6.64 12.28 -16.84
CA HIS A 134 7.57 11.16 -16.92
C HIS A 134 7.35 10.14 -15.78
N TYR A 135 7.39 8.86 -16.07
CA TYR A 135 7.36 7.82 -15.05
C TYR A 135 8.65 7.82 -14.22
N VAL A 136 8.52 7.96 -12.91
CA VAL A 136 9.62 7.95 -11.92
C VAL A 136 9.42 6.91 -10.84
N ALA A 137 8.29 6.20 -10.87
CA ALA A 137 7.95 5.12 -9.96
C ALA A 137 7.15 4.04 -10.69
N VAL A 138 7.17 2.82 -10.15
CA VAL A 138 6.35 1.69 -10.60
C VAL A 138 5.37 1.31 -9.50
N PRO A 139 4.05 1.21 -9.79
CA PRO A 139 3.05 0.83 -8.80
C PRO A 139 3.00 -0.69 -8.62
N VAL A 140 2.85 -1.15 -7.38
CA VAL A 140 2.84 -2.58 -7.03
C VAL A 140 1.41 -3.11 -6.86
N ASN A 141 0.57 -2.38 -6.14
CA ASN A 141 -0.79 -2.79 -5.78
C ASN A 141 -1.69 -1.58 -5.52
N VAL A 142 -2.98 -1.85 -5.32
CA VAL A 142 -3.90 -0.90 -4.67
C VAL A 142 -4.41 -1.54 -3.39
N HIS A 143 -4.27 -0.83 -2.29
CA HIS A 143 -4.85 -1.16 -1.00
C HIS A 143 -6.17 -0.44 -0.78
N ARG A 144 -7.09 -1.11 -0.13
CA ARG A 144 -8.24 -0.49 0.52
C ARG A 144 -7.94 -0.31 2.00
N VAL A 145 -8.01 0.93 2.50
CA VAL A 145 -7.64 1.25 3.90
C VAL A 145 -8.84 1.17 4.84
N ASN A 146 -10.01 1.63 4.43
CA ASN A 146 -11.21 1.77 5.27
C ASN A 146 -11.99 0.45 5.47
N TRP A 147 -11.29 -0.59 5.91
CA TRP A 147 -11.87 -1.90 6.17
C TRP A 147 -12.06 -2.20 7.66
N MET A 148 -13.04 -3.03 7.94
CA MET A 148 -13.22 -3.72 9.23
C MET A 148 -13.11 -5.23 9.00
N TRP A 149 -12.32 -5.87 9.84
CA TRP A 149 -12.13 -7.31 9.91
C TRP A 149 -12.84 -7.80 11.15
N ALA A 150 -13.83 -8.68 11.02
CA ALA A 150 -14.65 -9.16 12.12
C ALA A 150 -14.59 -10.67 12.24
N ASN A 151 -14.55 -11.18 13.49
CA ASN A 151 -14.67 -12.59 13.77
C ASN A 151 -16.13 -12.93 14.07
N PRO A 152 -16.86 -13.62 13.16
CA PRO A 152 -18.29 -13.87 13.30
C PRO A 152 -18.63 -14.72 14.53
N GLU A 153 -17.76 -15.64 14.94
CA GLU A 153 -17.99 -16.48 16.11
C GLU A 153 -17.93 -15.70 17.43
N VAL A 154 -17.05 -14.68 17.51
CA VAL A 154 -17.00 -13.80 18.69
C VAL A 154 -18.27 -12.95 18.77
N PHE A 155 -18.73 -12.38 17.64
CA PHE A 155 -20.01 -11.66 17.60
C PHE A 155 -21.19 -12.54 18.01
N LYS A 156 -21.27 -13.76 17.49
CA LYS A 156 -22.31 -14.74 17.83
C LYS A 156 -22.29 -15.08 19.34
N LYS A 157 -21.11 -15.38 19.91
CA LYS A 157 -20.98 -15.68 21.35
C LYS A 157 -21.35 -14.51 22.23
N ALA A 158 -21.11 -13.27 21.78
CA ALA A 158 -21.47 -12.06 22.49
C ALA A 158 -22.95 -11.64 22.31
N GLY A 159 -23.70 -12.31 21.45
CA GLY A 159 -25.06 -11.89 21.08
C GLY A 159 -25.11 -10.50 20.46
N ALA A 160 -24.07 -10.14 19.69
CA ALA A 160 -23.92 -8.85 19.04
C ALA A 160 -24.04 -9.01 17.50
N ASN A 161 -24.58 -7.99 16.86
CA ASN A 161 -24.56 -7.89 15.39
C ASN A 161 -23.26 -7.19 14.94
N ILE A 162 -22.76 -7.54 13.75
CA ILE A 162 -21.64 -6.83 13.13
C ILE A 162 -22.12 -5.44 12.72
N PRO A 163 -21.47 -4.34 13.17
CA PRO A 163 -21.97 -2.99 13.01
C PRO A 163 -21.71 -2.44 11.60
N THR A 164 -22.66 -1.65 11.09
CA THR A 164 -22.54 -0.90 9.82
C THR A 164 -22.52 0.62 10.05
N THR A 165 -22.89 1.08 11.23
CA THR A 165 -22.80 2.48 11.68
C THR A 165 -22.02 2.60 12.99
N TRP A 166 -21.56 3.82 13.34
CA TRP A 166 -20.82 4.03 14.59
C TRP A 166 -21.71 3.90 15.82
N GLU A 167 -23.02 4.15 15.70
CA GLU A 167 -24.01 3.93 16.76
C GLU A 167 -24.18 2.44 17.02
N GLU A 168 -24.33 1.63 15.97
CA GLU A 168 -24.37 0.17 16.07
C GLU A 168 -23.07 -0.41 16.65
N PHE A 169 -21.92 0.20 16.29
CA PHE A 169 -20.62 -0.18 16.84
C PHE A 169 -20.58 -0.05 18.36
N ALA A 170 -21.06 1.08 18.92
CA ALA A 170 -21.04 1.27 20.37
C ALA A 170 -21.86 0.19 21.09
N VAL A 171 -23.05 -0.14 20.55
CA VAL A 171 -23.92 -1.20 21.11
C VAL A 171 -23.26 -2.57 21.01
N ALA A 172 -22.67 -2.90 19.86
CA ALA A 172 -22.01 -4.18 19.64
C ALA A 172 -20.77 -4.32 20.55
N ALA A 173 -19.93 -3.30 20.62
CA ALA A 173 -18.72 -3.28 21.42
C ALA A 173 -18.99 -3.47 22.92
N GLU A 174 -20.06 -2.85 23.45
CA GLU A 174 -20.47 -3.03 24.85
C GLU A 174 -20.89 -4.48 25.11
N LYS A 175 -21.68 -5.09 24.22
CA LYS A 175 -22.07 -6.52 24.34
C LYS A 175 -20.87 -7.44 24.33
N ILE A 176 -19.92 -7.17 23.41
CA ILE A 176 -18.68 -7.96 23.27
C ILE A 176 -17.86 -7.91 24.57
N GLN A 177 -17.66 -6.72 25.13
CA GLN A 177 -16.94 -6.57 26.39
C GLN A 177 -17.66 -7.25 27.56
N LYS A 178 -18.98 -7.14 27.66
CA LYS A 178 -19.78 -7.84 28.67
C LYS A 178 -19.69 -9.37 28.56
N ALA A 179 -19.47 -9.90 27.36
CA ALA A 179 -19.24 -11.30 27.12
C ALA A 179 -17.79 -11.76 27.40
N GLY A 180 -16.91 -10.86 27.84
CA GLY A 180 -15.53 -11.15 28.21
C GLY A 180 -14.53 -11.13 27.03
N PHE A 181 -14.92 -10.62 25.87
CA PHE A 181 -14.04 -10.48 24.71
C PHE A 181 -13.51 -9.05 24.57
N ILE A 182 -12.37 -8.91 23.87
CA ILE A 182 -11.86 -7.62 23.40
C ILE A 182 -12.73 -7.17 22.20
N ALA A 183 -13.32 -5.98 22.26
CA ALA A 183 -14.13 -5.53 21.16
C ALA A 183 -13.28 -5.13 19.94
N VAL A 184 -12.22 -4.32 20.13
CA VAL A 184 -11.35 -3.84 19.05
C VAL A 184 -9.90 -4.24 19.33
N ALA A 185 -9.33 -5.09 18.49
CA ALA A 185 -7.90 -5.34 18.43
C ALA A 185 -7.21 -4.15 17.76
N HIS A 186 -6.15 -3.64 18.40
CA HIS A 186 -5.44 -2.46 17.92
C HIS A 186 -3.96 -2.52 18.28
N GLY A 187 -3.12 -1.79 17.57
CA GLY A 187 -1.68 -1.79 17.78
C GLY A 187 -1.11 -0.53 18.43
N GLY A 188 -1.88 0.53 18.67
CA GLY A 188 -1.45 1.72 19.43
C GLY A 188 -0.19 2.43 18.93
N GLN A 189 0.17 2.26 17.66
CA GLN A 189 1.21 3.03 16.99
C GLN A 189 0.56 4.22 16.25
N PRO A 190 1.23 5.38 16.11
CA PRO A 190 0.63 6.59 15.53
C PRO A 190 -0.08 6.39 14.19
N TRP A 191 0.52 5.60 13.30
CA TRP A 191 -0.09 5.30 12.00
C TRP A 191 -1.36 4.42 12.13
N GLN A 192 -1.41 3.52 13.10
CA GLN A 192 -2.59 2.68 13.35
C GLN A 192 -3.73 3.52 13.96
N ASP A 193 -3.43 4.41 14.91
CA ASP A 193 -4.39 5.38 15.46
C ASP A 193 -4.99 6.23 14.34
N SER A 194 -4.14 6.71 13.43
CA SER A 194 -4.54 7.53 12.29
C SER A 194 -5.36 6.74 11.25
N THR A 195 -5.09 5.45 11.07
CA THR A 195 -5.91 4.56 10.20
C THR A 195 -7.34 4.41 10.75
N VAL A 196 -7.47 4.23 12.06
CA VAL A 196 -8.79 4.20 12.71
C VAL A 196 -9.49 5.55 12.57
N PHE A 197 -8.77 6.65 12.89
CA PHE A 197 -9.33 8.00 12.78
C PHE A 197 -9.75 8.33 11.34
N GLU A 198 -8.99 7.95 10.34
CA GLU A 198 -9.32 8.13 8.92
C GLU A 198 -10.64 7.47 8.55
N SER A 199 -10.85 6.21 8.99
CA SER A 199 -12.10 5.50 8.78
C SER A 199 -13.28 6.15 9.50
N VAL A 200 -13.05 6.65 10.73
CA VAL A 200 -14.05 7.41 11.49
C VAL A 200 -14.40 8.73 10.77
N ALA A 201 -13.39 9.48 10.34
CA ALA A 201 -13.57 10.78 9.70
C ALA A 201 -14.35 10.64 8.37
N LEU A 202 -13.99 9.64 7.54
CA LEU A 202 -14.71 9.38 6.30
C LEU A 202 -16.16 8.95 6.56
N GLY A 203 -16.38 8.08 7.53
CA GLY A 203 -17.72 7.62 7.91
C GLY A 203 -18.62 8.70 8.51
N SER A 204 -18.02 9.67 9.21
CA SER A 204 -18.76 10.78 9.85
C SER A 204 -19.00 11.96 8.92
N GLY A 205 -18.03 12.28 8.05
CA GLY A 205 -18.08 13.48 7.20
C GLY A 205 -18.40 13.23 5.73
N GLY A 206 -18.24 11.99 5.26
CA GLY A 206 -18.39 11.61 3.87
C GLY A 206 -17.24 12.04 2.96
N ALA A 207 -17.23 11.54 1.72
CA ALA A 207 -16.10 11.69 0.80
C ALA A 207 -15.82 13.15 0.39
N GLU A 208 -16.85 13.97 0.20
CA GLU A 208 -16.68 15.37 -0.21
C GLU A 208 -16.03 16.21 0.90
N TRP A 209 -16.50 16.06 2.13
CA TRP A 209 -15.87 16.74 3.26
C TRP A 209 -14.44 16.20 3.51
N TYR A 210 -14.24 14.89 3.41
CA TYR A 210 -12.92 14.26 3.54
C TYR A 210 -11.91 14.86 2.57
N LYS A 211 -12.27 15.03 1.28
CA LYS A 211 -11.39 15.65 0.28
C LYS A 211 -11.02 17.08 0.66
N LYS A 212 -12.01 17.90 1.06
CA LYS A 212 -11.73 19.26 1.52
C LYS A 212 -10.76 19.28 2.70
N ALA A 213 -10.99 18.41 3.69
CA ALA A 213 -10.17 18.38 4.91
C ALA A 213 -8.75 17.85 4.66
N PHE A 214 -8.61 16.69 3.97
CA PHE A 214 -7.35 15.95 3.94
C PHE A 214 -6.62 15.97 2.59
N VAL A 215 -7.27 16.43 1.53
CA VAL A 215 -6.62 16.59 0.22
C VAL A 215 -6.35 18.06 -0.08
N GLU A 216 -7.37 18.90 0.12
CA GLU A 216 -7.29 20.34 -0.14
C GLU A 216 -6.73 21.13 1.06
N LEU A 217 -6.69 20.51 2.25
CA LEU A 217 -6.26 21.10 3.52
C LEU A 217 -7.05 22.38 3.86
N ASP A 218 -8.34 22.38 3.49
CA ASP A 218 -9.24 23.52 3.74
C ASP A 218 -9.41 23.76 5.22
N GLN A 219 -9.05 24.97 5.65
CA GLN A 219 -9.02 25.34 7.08
C GLN A 219 -10.41 25.31 7.73
N LYS A 220 -11.48 25.55 6.95
CA LYS A 220 -12.85 25.49 7.47
C LYS A 220 -13.29 24.04 7.65
N ALA A 221 -12.90 23.15 6.73
CA ALA A 221 -13.18 21.72 6.85
C ALA A 221 -12.40 21.10 8.01
N LEU A 222 -11.12 21.48 8.19
CA LEU A 222 -10.26 20.99 9.27
C LEU A 222 -10.70 21.48 10.66
N ASN A 223 -11.37 22.64 10.75
CA ASN A 223 -11.93 23.18 12.00
C ASN A 223 -13.45 23.26 11.91
N SER A 224 -14.09 22.14 11.62
CA SER A 224 -15.53 22.04 11.41
C SER A 224 -16.21 21.16 12.46
N PRO A 225 -17.54 21.27 12.63
CA PRO A 225 -18.32 20.33 13.45
C PRO A 225 -18.12 18.86 13.05
N GLN A 226 -17.88 18.58 11.76
CA GLN A 226 -17.60 17.23 11.28
C GLN A 226 -16.26 16.71 11.81
N MET A 227 -15.23 17.58 11.90
CA MET A 227 -13.95 17.22 12.51
C MET A 227 -14.10 16.97 14.01
N GLU A 228 -14.83 17.83 14.71
CA GLU A 228 -15.14 17.63 16.13
C GLU A 228 -15.89 16.31 16.35
N GLN A 229 -16.91 16.03 15.52
CA GLN A 229 -17.64 14.77 15.58
C GLN A 229 -16.73 13.56 15.32
N SER A 230 -15.78 13.66 14.38
CA SER A 230 -14.81 12.60 14.11
C SER A 230 -13.95 12.30 15.34
N PHE A 231 -13.46 13.31 16.03
CA PHE A 231 -12.72 13.12 17.29
C PHE A 231 -13.61 12.59 18.43
N ALA A 232 -14.87 13.02 18.51
CA ALA A 232 -15.82 12.48 19.49
C ALA A 232 -16.06 10.99 19.26
N THR A 233 -16.24 10.58 18.01
CA THR A 233 -16.41 9.18 17.62
C THR A 233 -15.12 8.38 17.88
N LEU A 234 -13.93 8.93 17.56
CA LEU A 234 -12.65 8.28 17.89
C LEU A 234 -12.53 8.03 19.41
N ARG A 235 -12.92 9.01 20.24
CA ARG A 235 -12.93 8.86 21.71
C ARG A 235 -13.88 7.75 22.15
N MET A 236 -15.01 7.58 21.49
CA MET A 236 -15.94 6.49 21.75
C MET A 236 -15.31 5.14 21.34
N VAL A 237 -14.69 5.04 20.16
CA VAL A 237 -14.00 3.82 19.71
C VAL A 237 -12.87 3.44 20.67
N GLN A 238 -12.10 4.42 21.14
CA GLN A 238 -10.98 4.24 22.07
C GLN A 238 -11.37 3.49 23.36
N LYS A 239 -12.60 3.69 23.87
CA LYS A 239 -13.09 2.99 25.07
C LYS A 239 -13.13 1.48 24.92
N TYR A 240 -13.20 0.98 23.68
CA TYR A 240 -13.37 -0.42 23.34
C TYR A 240 -12.11 -1.04 22.74
N ILE A 241 -11.04 -0.28 22.60
CA ILE A 241 -9.72 -0.75 22.20
C ILE A 241 -9.10 -1.57 23.34
N ASP A 242 -8.35 -2.61 22.98
CA ASP A 242 -7.54 -3.40 23.88
C ASP A 242 -6.60 -2.52 24.73
N LYS A 243 -6.61 -2.67 26.03
CA LYS A 243 -5.82 -1.87 26.98
C LYS A 243 -4.31 -2.07 26.83
N ASP A 244 -3.90 -3.23 26.33
CA ASP A 244 -2.48 -3.60 26.14
C ASP A 244 -2.01 -3.30 24.70
N ALA A 245 -2.69 -2.38 23.99
CA ALA A 245 -2.41 -2.08 22.59
C ALA A 245 -1.09 -1.32 22.35
N ALA A 246 -0.52 -0.67 23.37
CA ALA A 246 0.64 0.21 23.20
C ALA A 246 1.81 -0.49 22.48
N ASN A 247 2.29 0.12 21.38
CA ASN A 247 3.41 -0.35 20.55
C ASN A 247 3.25 -1.76 19.95
N ARG A 248 2.05 -2.36 20.01
CA ARG A 248 1.81 -3.65 19.35
C ARG A 248 1.84 -3.48 17.83
N ASP A 249 2.50 -4.40 17.15
CA ASP A 249 2.46 -4.45 15.70
C ASP A 249 1.06 -4.84 15.19
N TRP A 250 0.67 -4.29 14.06
CA TRP A 250 -0.66 -4.44 13.47
C TRP A 250 -1.04 -5.90 13.20
N ASN A 251 -0.09 -6.73 12.78
CA ASN A 251 -0.30 -8.15 12.49
C ASN A 251 -0.56 -8.96 13.77
N LEU A 252 -0.01 -8.55 14.92
CA LEU A 252 -0.33 -9.15 16.21
C LEU A 252 -1.76 -8.83 16.65
N ALA A 253 -2.24 -7.61 16.34
CA ALA A 253 -3.65 -7.25 16.52
C ALA A 253 -4.56 -8.08 15.60
N THR A 254 -4.17 -8.29 14.33
CA THR A 254 -4.89 -9.17 13.40
C THR A 254 -4.96 -10.60 13.93
N ALA A 255 -3.87 -11.12 14.48
CA ALA A 255 -3.83 -12.44 15.09
C ALA A 255 -4.82 -12.60 16.26
N MET A 256 -5.12 -11.53 17.00
CA MET A 256 -6.15 -11.57 18.05
C MET A 256 -7.55 -11.82 17.49
N VAL A 257 -7.86 -11.23 16.33
CA VAL A 257 -9.13 -11.47 15.62
C VAL A 257 -9.17 -12.88 15.05
N ILE A 258 -8.09 -13.34 14.41
CA ILE A 258 -7.97 -14.69 13.86
C ILE A 258 -8.21 -15.74 14.96
N ASN A 259 -7.60 -15.56 16.13
CA ASN A 259 -7.67 -16.50 17.26
C ASN A 259 -8.93 -16.34 18.14
N GLY A 260 -9.87 -15.47 17.75
CA GLY A 260 -11.12 -15.27 18.50
C GLY A 260 -10.95 -14.61 19.88
N LYS A 261 -9.82 -13.93 20.14
CA LYS A 261 -9.60 -13.14 21.36
C LYS A 261 -10.25 -11.75 21.25
N ALA A 262 -10.33 -11.21 20.05
CA ALA A 262 -10.97 -9.94 19.76
C ALA A 262 -12.03 -10.10 18.67
N ALA A 263 -13.07 -9.25 18.74
CA ALA A 263 -14.19 -9.30 17.80
C ALA A 263 -13.87 -8.65 16.46
N MET A 264 -13.15 -7.52 16.45
CA MET A 264 -12.88 -6.79 15.22
C MET A 264 -11.56 -6.03 15.25
N GLN A 265 -11.10 -5.63 14.05
CA GLN A 265 -9.98 -4.71 13.83
C GLN A 265 -10.33 -3.75 12.69
N PHE A 266 -10.01 -2.46 12.84
CA PHE A 266 -10.03 -1.48 11.75
C PHE A 266 -8.62 -1.40 11.17
N MET A 267 -8.44 -1.90 9.95
CA MET A 267 -7.12 -2.01 9.31
C MET A 267 -7.30 -2.22 7.81
N GLY A 268 -6.38 -1.72 7.01
CA GLY A 268 -6.40 -1.92 5.58
C GLY A 268 -6.29 -3.39 5.16
N ASP A 269 -6.48 -3.63 3.88
CA ASP A 269 -6.60 -4.98 3.32
C ASP A 269 -5.32 -5.82 3.38
N TRP A 270 -4.17 -5.23 3.72
CA TRP A 270 -2.95 -5.99 4.06
C TRP A 270 -3.17 -6.96 5.23
N ALA A 271 -4.13 -6.68 6.11
CA ALA A 271 -4.50 -7.62 7.17
C ALA A 271 -5.01 -8.96 6.60
N LYS A 272 -5.62 -8.95 5.40
CA LYS A 272 -6.05 -10.19 4.73
C LYS A 272 -4.89 -11.14 4.45
N GLY A 273 -3.68 -10.62 4.22
CA GLY A 273 -2.48 -11.44 4.06
C GLY A 273 -2.21 -12.34 5.27
N GLU A 274 -2.46 -11.84 6.49
CA GLU A 274 -2.31 -12.62 7.72
C GLU A 274 -3.43 -13.67 7.87
N PHE A 275 -4.68 -13.34 7.53
CA PHE A 275 -5.78 -14.32 7.47
C PHE A 275 -5.49 -15.43 6.46
N THR A 276 -4.97 -15.07 5.29
CA THR A 276 -4.56 -16.04 4.26
C THR A 276 -3.41 -16.94 4.74
N ALA A 277 -2.40 -16.36 5.40
CA ALA A 277 -1.28 -17.12 5.97
C ALA A 277 -1.74 -18.09 7.07
N ALA A 278 -2.76 -17.71 7.83
CA ALA A 278 -3.41 -18.55 8.83
C ALA A 278 -4.36 -19.60 8.23
N LYS A 279 -4.54 -19.61 6.88
CA LYS A 279 -5.43 -20.53 6.16
C LYS A 279 -6.90 -20.39 6.56
N THR A 280 -7.35 -19.19 6.93
CA THR A 280 -8.74 -18.90 7.27
C THR A 280 -9.52 -18.48 6.01
N ALA A 281 -10.84 -18.73 6.00
CA ALA A 281 -11.72 -18.49 4.89
C ALA A 281 -12.62 -17.27 5.14
N PRO A 282 -12.73 -16.32 4.17
CA PRO A 282 -13.67 -15.21 4.28
C PRO A 282 -15.13 -15.70 4.25
N GLY A 283 -15.99 -15.02 5.00
CA GLY A 283 -17.40 -15.39 5.15
C GLY A 283 -17.67 -16.47 6.18
N THR A 284 -16.66 -17.25 6.57
CA THR A 284 -16.76 -18.32 7.58
C THR A 284 -15.95 -18.00 8.83
N ASP A 285 -14.64 -17.82 8.66
CA ASP A 285 -13.73 -17.60 9.81
C ASP A 285 -13.59 -16.11 10.11
N TYR A 286 -13.75 -15.26 9.10
CA TYR A 286 -13.76 -13.81 9.24
C TYR A 286 -14.68 -13.15 8.22
N ILE A 287 -15.12 -11.94 8.55
CA ILE A 287 -15.87 -11.06 7.65
C ILE A 287 -15.00 -9.85 7.33
N CYS A 288 -14.88 -9.53 6.05
CA CYS A 288 -14.31 -8.29 5.54
C CYS A 288 -15.44 -7.36 5.09
N MET A 289 -15.43 -6.12 5.53
CA MET A 289 -16.43 -5.15 5.13
C MET A 289 -15.93 -3.72 5.34
N PRO A 290 -16.57 -2.71 4.69
CA PRO A 290 -16.27 -1.32 5.01
C PRO A 290 -16.42 -1.03 6.49
N ALA A 291 -15.55 -0.20 7.06
CA ALA A 291 -15.71 0.32 8.41
C ALA A 291 -17.07 1.01 8.57
N PRO A 292 -17.64 1.10 9.77
CA PRO A 292 -18.94 1.71 10.00
C PRO A 292 -19.06 3.11 9.35
N GLY A 293 -20.18 3.36 8.66
CA GLY A 293 -20.44 4.60 7.93
C GLY A 293 -19.71 4.75 6.59
N ASN A 294 -18.86 3.79 6.20
CA ASN A 294 -18.00 3.91 5.00
C ASN A 294 -18.57 3.23 3.75
N LYS A 295 -19.78 2.69 3.79
CA LYS A 295 -20.37 1.99 2.65
C LYS A 295 -20.41 2.86 1.40
N GLY A 296 -19.89 2.32 0.29
CA GLY A 296 -19.81 3.00 -1.01
C GLY A 296 -18.68 4.00 -1.14
N SER A 297 -17.89 4.25 -0.08
CA SER A 297 -16.65 5.03 -0.12
C SER A 297 -15.44 4.11 -0.06
N TYR A 298 -14.36 4.51 -0.72
CA TYR A 298 -13.13 3.74 -0.82
C TYR A 298 -11.93 4.64 -0.54
N THR A 299 -11.21 4.37 0.55
CA THR A 299 -9.93 5.02 0.84
C THR A 299 -8.82 4.17 0.27
N PHE A 300 -8.03 4.71 -0.66
CA PHE A 300 -6.98 3.95 -1.33
C PHE A 300 -5.57 4.35 -0.91
N ASN A 301 -4.68 3.36 -0.97
CA ASN A 301 -3.23 3.48 -0.87
C ASN A 301 -2.60 2.68 -2.02
N ILE A 302 -1.51 3.19 -2.60
CA ILE A 302 -0.76 2.54 -3.66
C ILE A 302 0.66 2.34 -3.15
N ASP A 303 1.07 1.08 -2.97
CA ASP A 303 2.48 0.80 -2.78
C ASP A 303 3.20 0.91 -4.13
N SER A 304 4.37 1.52 -4.11
CA SER A 304 5.18 1.73 -5.30
C SER A 304 6.67 1.70 -4.97
N PHE A 305 7.48 1.45 -5.98
CA PHE A 305 8.93 1.63 -5.89
C PHE A 305 9.38 2.80 -6.73
N ILE A 306 10.17 3.70 -6.13
CA ILE A 306 11.02 4.65 -6.85
C ILE A 306 12.36 3.98 -7.12
N MET A 307 13.02 4.39 -8.22
CA MET A 307 14.35 3.93 -8.59
C MET A 307 15.32 5.10 -8.52
N PHE A 308 16.41 4.97 -7.77
CA PHE A 308 17.44 6.01 -7.72
C PHE A 308 18.35 5.92 -8.93
N SER A 309 18.78 7.07 -9.47
CA SER A 309 19.71 7.13 -10.61
C SER A 309 20.99 6.37 -10.31
N GLN A 310 21.36 5.44 -11.18
CA GLN A 310 22.56 4.61 -11.07
C GLN A 310 23.60 4.99 -12.11
N LYS A 311 24.89 4.83 -11.79
CA LYS A 311 26.00 4.96 -12.76
C LYS A 311 26.32 3.61 -13.40
N ASP A 312 26.25 2.54 -12.61
CA ASP A 312 26.52 1.17 -13.08
C ASP A 312 25.49 0.68 -14.08
N PRO A 313 25.92 0.21 -15.28
CA PRO A 313 24.99 -0.31 -16.30
C PRO A 313 24.22 -1.56 -15.85
N GLY A 314 24.86 -2.44 -15.06
CA GLY A 314 24.21 -3.63 -14.52
C GLY A 314 23.05 -3.28 -13.59
N ALA A 315 23.28 -2.32 -12.66
CA ALA A 315 22.23 -1.84 -11.76
C ALA A 315 21.06 -1.18 -12.53
N LYS A 316 21.35 -0.41 -13.59
CA LYS A 316 20.29 0.16 -14.46
C LYS A 316 19.45 -0.94 -15.13
N THR A 317 20.11 -1.97 -15.64
CA THR A 317 19.43 -3.11 -16.28
C THR A 317 18.56 -3.84 -15.26
N ALA A 318 19.08 -4.11 -14.07
CA ALA A 318 18.34 -4.78 -13.01
C ALA A 318 17.15 -3.93 -12.50
N GLN A 319 17.28 -2.60 -12.44
CA GLN A 319 16.15 -1.69 -12.16
C GLN A 319 15.05 -1.81 -13.23
N ALA A 320 15.43 -1.83 -14.50
CA ALA A 320 14.46 -1.99 -15.61
C ALA A 320 13.75 -3.35 -15.53
N HIS A 321 14.48 -4.42 -15.22
CA HIS A 321 13.91 -5.76 -15.00
C HIS A 321 12.97 -5.78 -13.79
N LEU A 322 13.32 -5.11 -12.68
CA LEU A 322 12.46 -4.98 -11.50
C LEU A 322 11.16 -4.25 -11.86
N ALA A 323 11.26 -3.10 -12.51
CA ALA A 323 10.11 -2.29 -12.90
C ALA A 323 9.18 -3.06 -13.88
N ALA A 324 9.76 -3.76 -14.86
CA ALA A 324 9.02 -4.60 -15.79
C ALA A 324 8.34 -5.78 -15.08
N ALA A 325 9.07 -6.47 -14.19
CA ALA A 325 8.56 -7.62 -13.44
C ALA A 325 7.35 -7.27 -12.56
N ILE A 326 7.38 -6.10 -11.91
CA ILE A 326 6.26 -5.62 -11.08
C ILE A 326 4.98 -5.47 -11.91
N MET A 327 5.07 -5.09 -13.16
CA MET A 327 3.93 -4.93 -14.05
C MET A 327 3.50 -6.22 -14.78
N GLU A 328 4.21 -7.33 -14.61
CA GLU A 328 3.84 -8.62 -15.20
C GLU A 328 2.55 -9.17 -14.56
N PRO A 329 1.60 -9.73 -15.34
CA PRO A 329 0.36 -10.29 -14.81
C PRO A 329 0.59 -11.35 -13.72
N GLN A 330 1.59 -12.19 -13.89
CA GLN A 330 1.94 -13.24 -12.92
C GLN A 330 2.34 -12.65 -11.57
N PHE A 331 3.16 -11.60 -11.56
CA PHE A 331 3.53 -10.92 -10.32
C PHE A 331 2.31 -10.25 -9.69
N GLN A 332 1.54 -9.51 -10.48
CA GLN A 332 0.33 -8.83 -10.01
C GLN A 332 -0.68 -9.80 -9.38
N GLU A 333 -0.79 -11.02 -9.88
CA GLU A 333 -1.63 -12.06 -9.28
C GLU A 333 -1.01 -12.58 -7.98
N VAL A 334 0.20 -13.13 -8.03
CA VAL A 334 0.77 -13.87 -6.88
C VAL A 334 1.09 -12.96 -5.70
N PHE A 335 1.56 -11.74 -5.97
CA PHE A 335 1.83 -10.74 -4.93
C PHE A 335 0.55 -10.37 -4.19
N ASN A 336 -0.50 -10.00 -4.91
CA ASN A 336 -1.73 -9.51 -4.32
C ASN A 336 -2.53 -10.61 -3.59
N LEU A 337 -2.45 -11.87 -4.04
CA LEU A 337 -2.99 -13.02 -3.33
C LEU A 337 -2.37 -13.19 -1.93
N ASN A 338 -1.07 -12.95 -1.79
CA ASN A 338 -0.36 -13.05 -0.51
C ASN A 338 -0.49 -11.77 0.33
N LYS A 339 -0.44 -10.59 -0.31
CA LYS A 339 -0.47 -9.27 0.36
C LYS A 339 -1.86 -8.89 0.85
N GLY A 340 -2.91 -9.40 0.22
CA GLY A 340 -4.29 -9.08 0.57
C GLY A 340 -4.90 -7.92 -0.22
N SER A 341 -4.12 -7.22 -1.01
CA SER A 341 -4.50 -6.09 -1.86
C SER A 341 -5.09 -6.53 -3.21
N ILE A 342 -5.39 -5.56 -4.08
CA ILE A 342 -5.82 -5.82 -5.44
C ILE A 342 -4.74 -5.39 -6.45
N PRO A 343 -4.67 -6.05 -7.64
CA PRO A 343 -3.75 -5.65 -8.70
C PRO A 343 -3.99 -4.20 -9.15
N VAL A 344 -2.90 -3.48 -9.45
CA VAL A 344 -3.00 -2.15 -10.09
C VAL A 344 -3.37 -2.24 -11.55
N ARG A 345 -3.06 -3.37 -12.17
CA ARG A 345 -3.19 -3.59 -13.61
C ARG A 345 -4.65 -3.82 -13.98
N LEU A 346 -5.14 -3.05 -14.96
CA LEU A 346 -6.47 -3.24 -15.56
C LEU A 346 -6.53 -4.57 -16.33
N GLY A 347 -7.73 -5.15 -16.41
CA GLY A 347 -7.99 -6.36 -17.18
C GLY A 347 -7.43 -7.66 -16.58
N MET A 348 -7.04 -7.66 -15.31
CA MET A 348 -6.61 -8.86 -14.62
C MET A 348 -7.78 -9.81 -14.37
N ASN A 349 -7.55 -11.11 -14.58
CA ASN A 349 -8.46 -12.15 -14.12
C ASN A 349 -8.34 -12.30 -12.60
N LEU A 350 -9.49 -12.22 -11.90
CA LEU A 350 -9.56 -12.33 -10.44
C LEU A 350 -10.14 -13.67 -9.97
N ASP A 351 -10.22 -14.71 -10.81
CA ASP A 351 -10.85 -15.98 -10.46
C ASP A 351 -10.21 -16.65 -9.24
N LYS A 352 -8.89 -16.54 -9.09
CA LYS A 352 -8.15 -17.07 -7.93
C LYS A 352 -8.29 -16.22 -6.66
N PHE A 353 -8.79 -15.00 -6.79
CA PHE A 353 -8.98 -14.11 -5.65
C PHE A 353 -10.27 -14.47 -4.90
N ASP A 354 -10.23 -14.28 -3.59
CA ASP A 354 -11.39 -14.48 -2.73
C ASP A 354 -12.45 -13.37 -2.92
N GLN A 355 -13.62 -13.54 -2.30
CA GLN A 355 -14.73 -12.59 -2.43
C GLN A 355 -14.36 -11.20 -1.90
N CYS A 356 -13.57 -11.09 -0.81
CA CYS A 356 -13.12 -9.80 -0.28
C CYS A 356 -12.34 -8.99 -1.32
N ALA A 357 -11.41 -9.62 -2.03
CA ALA A 357 -10.63 -8.96 -3.07
C ALA A 357 -11.48 -8.61 -4.30
N LYS A 358 -12.41 -9.50 -4.70
CA LYS A 358 -13.33 -9.22 -5.81
C LYS A 358 -14.25 -8.05 -5.49
N ASP A 359 -14.79 -7.99 -4.29
CA ASP A 359 -15.63 -6.88 -3.82
C ASP A 359 -14.79 -5.58 -3.75
N SER A 360 -13.57 -5.64 -3.22
CA SER A 360 -12.65 -4.50 -3.20
C SER A 360 -12.40 -3.95 -4.60
N ALA A 361 -12.10 -4.80 -5.58
CA ALA A 361 -11.85 -4.38 -6.96
C ALA A 361 -13.10 -3.74 -7.60
N ALA A 362 -14.27 -4.33 -7.39
CA ALA A 362 -15.53 -3.80 -7.91
C ALA A 362 -15.88 -2.43 -7.25
N GLU A 363 -15.68 -2.32 -5.94
CA GLU A 363 -15.95 -1.08 -5.20
C GLU A 363 -14.93 0.02 -5.52
N PHE A 364 -13.66 -0.30 -5.81
CA PHE A 364 -12.69 0.67 -6.31
C PHE A 364 -13.19 1.36 -7.59
N VAL A 365 -13.67 0.58 -8.56
CA VAL A 365 -14.22 1.09 -9.81
C VAL A 365 -15.50 1.90 -9.58
N SER A 366 -16.41 1.41 -8.73
CA SER A 366 -17.67 2.08 -8.41
C SER A 366 -17.44 3.41 -7.67
N ALA A 367 -16.54 3.41 -6.67
CA ALA A 367 -16.18 4.62 -5.93
C ALA A 367 -15.49 5.66 -6.80
N SER A 368 -14.64 5.22 -7.76
CA SER A 368 -14.03 6.11 -8.73
C SER A 368 -15.08 6.81 -9.60
N LYS A 369 -16.08 6.08 -10.11
CA LYS A 369 -17.15 6.63 -10.94
C LYS A 369 -18.09 7.56 -10.18
N SER A 370 -18.34 7.28 -8.90
CA SER A 370 -19.25 8.07 -8.04
C SER A 370 -18.59 9.22 -7.31
N GLY A 371 -17.27 9.47 -7.51
CA GLY A 371 -16.52 10.50 -6.82
C GLY A 371 -16.23 10.19 -5.34
N LYS A 372 -16.43 8.94 -4.90
CA LYS A 372 -16.23 8.50 -3.52
C LYS A 372 -14.91 7.73 -3.30
N LEU A 373 -14.06 7.68 -4.33
CA LEU A 373 -12.68 7.23 -4.20
C LEU A 373 -11.83 8.37 -3.64
N VAL A 374 -11.22 8.16 -2.48
CA VAL A 374 -10.42 9.17 -1.79
C VAL A 374 -9.02 8.62 -1.47
N PRO A 375 -7.95 9.43 -1.63
CA PRO A 375 -6.60 9.03 -1.24
C PRO A 375 -6.48 9.00 0.27
N SER A 376 -5.79 7.99 0.82
CA SER A 376 -5.54 7.89 2.24
C SER A 376 -4.56 8.96 2.72
N TRP A 377 -4.95 9.78 3.68
CA TRP A 377 -4.01 10.70 4.32
C TRP A 377 -3.10 9.97 5.31
N ALA A 378 -3.64 8.99 6.03
CA ALA A 378 -2.88 8.19 6.98
C ALA A 378 -1.79 7.34 6.29
N HIS A 379 -1.96 7.02 5.00
CA HIS A 379 -1.01 6.21 4.22
C HIS A 379 -0.35 6.99 3.08
N GLU A 380 -0.10 8.29 3.28
CA GLU A 380 0.78 9.12 2.42
C GLU A 380 0.26 9.35 0.99
N MET A 381 -1.06 9.24 0.75
CA MET A 381 -1.61 9.43 -0.59
C MET A 381 -2.23 10.82 -0.81
N ALA A 382 -2.64 11.51 0.27
CA ALA A 382 -3.51 12.68 0.18
C ALA A 382 -2.75 14.02 0.28
N MET A 383 -1.67 14.08 1.03
CA MET A 383 -0.99 15.33 1.39
C MET A 383 0.52 15.15 1.52
N PRO A 384 1.31 16.25 1.55
CA PRO A 384 2.75 16.19 1.80
C PRO A 384 3.10 15.51 3.13
N PRO A 385 4.25 14.83 3.23
CA PRO A 385 4.68 14.12 4.45
C PRO A 385 4.74 14.98 5.70
N ALA A 386 5.07 16.28 5.58
CA ALA A 386 5.14 17.19 6.72
C ALA A 386 3.75 17.44 7.34
N ASN A 387 2.71 17.65 6.51
CA ASN A 387 1.33 17.81 6.97
C ASN A 387 0.83 16.51 7.61
N LYS A 388 1.09 15.35 6.97
CA LYS A 388 0.75 14.03 7.52
C LYS A 388 1.35 13.85 8.92
N GLY A 389 2.65 14.10 9.08
CA GLY A 389 3.33 13.95 10.37
C GLY A 389 2.70 14.83 11.47
N ALA A 390 2.43 16.10 11.16
CA ALA A 390 1.77 17.01 12.10
C ALA A 390 0.36 16.55 12.49
N MET A 391 -0.41 15.99 11.56
CA MET A 391 -1.74 15.44 11.83
C MET A 391 -1.68 14.15 12.65
N PHE A 392 -0.66 13.29 12.42
CA PHE A 392 -0.40 12.12 13.26
C PHE A 392 -0.18 12.51 14.71
N ASP A 393 0.64 13.55 14.95
CA ASP A 393 0.89 14.07 16.29
C ASP A 393 -0.41 14.52 16.99
N VAL A 394 -1.34 15.13 16.25
CA VAL A 394 -2.65 15.53 16.80
C VAL A 394 -3.47 14.31 17.21
N VAL A 395 -3.60 13.32 16.31
CA VAL A 395 -4.39 12.10 16.59
C VAL A 395 -3.78 11.33 17.78
N THR A 396 -2.46 11.11 17.76
CA THR A 396 -1.75 10.41 18.84
C THR A 396 -1.86 11.17 20.16
N SER A 397 -1.71 12.50 20.14
CA SER A 397 -1.90 13.32 21.34
C SER A 397 -3.33 13.23 21.87
N PHE A 398 -4.32 13.22 20.99
CA PHE A 398 -5.71 13.06 21.39
C PHE A 398 -5.96 11.70 22.05
N MET A 399 -5.45 10.62 21.46
CA MET A 399 -5.55 9.27 22.02
C MET A 399 -4.90 9.15 23.40
N ASN A 400 -3.76 9.82 23.60
CA ASN A 400 -2.97 9.72 24.85
C ASN A 400 -3.31 10.80 25.88
N THR A 401 -4.22 11.76 25.58
CA THR A 401 -4.62 12.82 26.48
C THR A 401 -6.13 12.76 26.75
N PRO A 402 -6.58 12.04 27.79
CA PRO A 402 -8.02 11.87 28.06
C PRO A 402 -8.78 13.19 28.21
N GLY A 403 -8.14 14.26 28.69
CA GLY A 403 -8.74 15.60 28.89
C GLY A 403 -8.80 16.46 27.62
N MET A 404 -8.18 16.03 26.50
CA MET A 404 -8.27 16.81 25.26
C MET A 404 -9.68 16.69 24.67
N THR A 405 -10.36 17.84 24.51
CA THR A 405 -11.70 17.86 23.91
C THR A 405 -11.65 17.66 22.39
N PRO A 406 -12.70 17.11 21.77
CA PRO A 406 -12.82 17.03 20.32
C PRO A 406 -12.60 18.37 19.61
N LYS A 407 -13.15 19.45 20.16
CA LYS A 407 -12.96 20.81 19.66
C LYS A 407 -11.49 21.24 19.65
N ALA A 408 -10.78 21.05 20.77
CA ALA A 408 -9.36 21.38 20.85
C ALA A 408 -8.52 20.55 19.87
N ALA A 409 -8.89 19.29 19.62
CA ALA A 409 -8.24 18.44 18.63
C ALA A 409 -8.50 18.94 17.19
N ALA A 410 -9.74 19.36 16.87
CA ALA A 410 -10.07 19.95 15.57
C ALA A 410 -9.30 21.26 15.32
N GLU A 411 -9.19 22.15 16.32
CA GLU A 411 -8.38 23.36 16.23
C GLU A 411 -6.89 23.03 15.93
N LYS A 412 -6.33 22.03 16.62
CA LYS A 412 -4.97 21.55 16.35
C LYS A 412 -4.81 20.92 14.95
N MET A 413 -5.83 20.20 14.47
CA MET A 413 -5.84 19.63 13.13
C MET A 413 -5.77 20.72 12.06
N ALA A 414 -6.50 21.83 12.24
CA ALA A 414 -6.42 22.99 11.34
C ALA A 414 -5.01 23.63 11.35
N VAL A 415 -4.35 23.70 12.51
CA VAL A 415 -2.96 24.19 12.60
C VAL A 415 -2.00 23.24 11.86
N ALA A 416 -2.16 21.92 12.02
CA ALA A 416 -1.37 20.90 11.34
C ALA A 416 -1.51 20.98 9.81
N GLY A 417 -2.69 21.34 9.32
CA GLY A 417 -2.95 21.51 7.88
C GLY A 417 -2.26 22.73 7.24
N LYS A 418 -1.67 23.62 8.03
CA LYS A 418 -0.94 24.82 7.51
C LYS A 418 0.55 24.57 7.26
N LYS A 419 1.08 23.42 7.63
CA LYS A 419 2.49 23.06 7.43
C LYS A 419 2.71 22.55 6.02
#